data_2fe83949c1fa00af442f88ef28808a69
#
_entry.id   2fe83949c1fa00af442f88ef28808a69
#
_cell.length_a   1.000
_cell.length_b   1.000
_cell.length_c   1.000
_cell.angle_alpha   90.00
_cell.angle_beta   90.00
_cell.angle_gamma   90.00
#
_symmetry.space_group_name_H-M   'P 1'
#
loop_
_entity.id
_entity.type
_entity.pdbx_description
1 polymer ?
#
loop_
_entity_poly.entity_id
_entity_poly.type
_entity_poly.pdbx_seq_one_letter_code
_entity_poly.pdbx_strand_id
1 'polypeptide(L)'
;MSWFLTNLIASFFLPPLNGLLPLAAGFLVRRRWPRLGWALSVLGFALVLAFSMPWFGWQLIAPLEERYPVLSEAALRDLDVDAVVILGAGRYRLAPEFGGADDVRLQTLDRLRYGAYVARQSRKPVLVTGGTPEG
;
A
#
# COMPACT_ATOMS: atom_id res chain seq x y z
N MET A 1 8.59 -21.62 -2.16
CA MET A 1 8.38 -21.13 -0.77
C MET A 1 6.92 -20.78 -0.62
N SER A 2 6.26 -21.22 0.44
CA SER A 2 4.83 -20.97 0.57
C SER A 2 4.60 -19.48 0.84
N TRP A 3 3.56 -18.92 0.23
CA TRP A 3 3.04 -17.55 0.44
C TRP A 3 2.96 -17.19 1.95
N PHE A 4 2.61 -18.17 2.77
CA PHE A 4 2.54 -18.03 4.22
C PHE A 4 3.90 -17.68 4.85
N LEU A 5 4.99 -18.37 4.48
CA LEU A 5 6.34 -18.12 4.99
C LEU A 5 6.84 -16.72 4.60
N THR A 6 6.59 -16.30 3.37
CA THR A 6 6.97 -14.97 2.91
C THR A 6 6.24 -13.87 3.71
N ASN A 7 4.93 -14.02 3.91
CA ASN A 7 4.17 -13.07 4.71
C ASN A 7 4.55 -13.09 6.20
N LEU A 8 4.84 -14.25 6.75
CA LEU A 8 5.30 -14.37 8.14
C LEU A 8 6.62 -13.62 8.34
N ILE A 9 7.60 -13.83 7.47
CA ILE A 9 8.89 -13.12 7.53
C ILE A 9 8.68 -11.61 7.33
N ALA A 10 7.90 -11.22 6.34
CA ALA A 10 7.59 -9.82 6.09
C ALA A 10 6.94 -9.14 7.30
N SER A 11 6.07 -9.83 8.03
CA SER A 11 5.41 -9.30 9.22
C SER A 11 6.37 -8.86 10.33
N PHE A 12 7.55 -9.48 10.45
CA PHE A 12 8.57 -9.07 11.42
C PHE A 12 9.25 -7.74 11.03
N PHE A 13 9.31 -7.43 9.75
CA PHE A 13 9.94 -6.21 9.24
C PHE A 13 8.94 -5.07 9.03
N LEU A 14 7.65 -5.38 8.92
CA LEU A 14 6.61 -4.37 8.72
C LEU A 14 6.04 -3.85 10.06
N PRO A 15 5.58 -2.60 10.10
CA PRO A 15 4.81 -2.08 11.23
C PRO A 15 3.53 -2.92 11.45
N PRO A 16 3.11 -3.15 12.69
CA PRO A 16 3.67 -2.62 13.94
C PRO A 16 4.75 -3.50 14.61
N LEU A 17 5.01 -4.72 14.11
CA LEU A 17 5.87 -5.69 14.79
C LEU A 17 7.32 -5.24 14.89
N ASN A 18 7.87 -4.58 13.88
CA ASN A 18 9.25 -4.06 13.90
C ASN A 18 9.52 -3.08 15.08
N GLY A 19 8.50 -2.39 15.58
CA GLY A 19 8.59 -1.53 16.77
C GLY A 19 8.23 -2.25 18.06
N LEU A 20 7.22 -3.13 18.03
CA LEU A 20 6.76 -3.85 19.20
C LEU A 20 7.78 -4.89 19.70
N LEU A 21 8.52 -5.54 18.80
CA LEU A 21 9.54 -6.52 19.18
C LEU A 21 10.68 -5.92 20.01
N PRO A 22 11.37 -4.85 19.59
CA PRO A 22 12.40 -4.23 20.40
C PRO A 22 11.83 -3.64 21.70
N LEU A 23 10.59 -3.15 21.69
CA LEU A 23 9.92 -2.66 22.90
C LEU A 23 9.71 -3.79 23.91
N ALA A 24 9.19 -4.94 23.49
CA ALA A 24 8.99 -6.11 24.33
C ALA A 24 10.34 -6.69 24.82
N ALA A 25 11.32 -6.80 23.91
CA ALA A 25 12.67 -7.24 24.27
C ALA A 25 13.32 -6.31 25.29
N GLY A 26 13.17 -4.99 25.12
CA GLY A 26 13.65 -3.99 26.07
C GLY A 26 13.04 -4.17 27.45
N PHE A 27 11.75 -4.43 27.53
CA PHE A 27 11.07 -4.69 28.79
C PHE A 27 11.58 -5.95 29.51
N LEU A 28 11.83 -7.04 28.77
CA LEU A 28 12.35 -8.29 29.30
C LEU A 28 13.81 -8.16 29.79
N VAL A 29 14.65 -7.52 28.98
CA VAL A 29 16.10 -7.38 29.23
C VAL A 29 16.39 -6.36 30.33
N ARG A 30 15.50 -5.38 30.56
CA ARG A 30 15.68 -4.31 31.55
C ARG A 30 16.01 -4.80 32.96
N ARG A 31 15.55 -6.00 33.30
CA ARG A 31 15.78 -6.60 34.61
C ARG A 31 17.25 -7.03 34.80
N ARG A 32 17.93 -7.45 33.75
CA ARG A 32 19.32 -7.92 33.77
C ARG A 32 20.32 -6.85 33.36
N TRP A 33 19.96 -6.08 32.29
CA TRP A 33 20.78 -5.02 31.71
C TRP A 33 19.96 -3.75 31.55
N PRO A 34 19.83 -2.90 32.57
CA PRO A 34 18.87 -1.78 32.56
C PRO A 34 19.14 -0.76 31.47
N ARG A 35 20.40 -0.47 31.13
CA ARG A 35 20.76 0.48 30.09
C ARG A 35 20.34 -0.02 28.68
N LEU A 36 20.62 -1.30 28.41
CA LEU A 36 20.23 -1.91 27.12
C LEU A 36 18.71 -2.04 27.01
N GLY A 37 18.03 -2.45 28.07
CA GLY A 37 16.59 -2.54 28.11
C GLY A 37 15.91 -1.19 27.86
N TRP A 38 16.46 -0.11 28.44
CA TRP A 38 15.95 1.24 28.21
C TRP A 38 16.16 1.68 26.74
N ALA A 39 17.34 1.47 26.20
CA ALA A 39 17.65 1.82 24.80
C ALA A 39 16.73 1.08 23.81
N LEU A 40 16.51 -0.23 24.00
CA LEU A 40 15.61 -1.01 23.18
C LEU A 40 14.15 -0.54 23.30
N SER A 41 13.71 -0.21 24.53
CA SER A 41 12.34 0.29 24.73
C SER A 41 12.10 1.65 24.06
N VAL A 42 13.07 2.56 24.18
CA VAL A 42 13.01 3.86 23.52
C VAL A 42 13.03 3.71 22.00
N LEU A 43 13.90 2.85 21.47
CA LEU A 43 13.96 2.56 20.03
C LEU A 43 12.64 1.98 19.52
N GLY A 44 12.09 0.98 20.21
CA GLY A 44 10.81 0.37 19.81
C GLY A 44 9.67 1.38 19.84
N PHE A 45 9.60 2.20 20.87
CA PHE A 45 8.60 3.26 20.97
C PHE A 45 8.75 4.30 19.85
N ALA A 46 9.99 4.74 19.57
CA ALA A 46 10.28 5.68 18.49
C ALA A 46 9.89 5.13 17.12
N LEU A 47 10.15 3.83 16.86
CA LEU A 47 9.74 3.17 15.62
C LEU A 47 8.20 3.13 15.48
N VAL A 48 7.48 2.73 16.54
CA VAL A 48 6.02 2.73 16.52
C VAL A 48 5.48 4.13 16.24
N LEU A 49 6.01 5.15 16.92
CA LEU A 49 5.62 6.54 16.68
C LEU A 49 5.90 6.98 15.25
N ALA A 50 7.11 6.76 14.74
CA ALA A 50 7.49 7.18 13.40
C ALA A 50 6.59 6.57 12.33
N PHE A 51 6.35 5.26 12.40
CA PHE A 51 5.47 4.58 11.44
C PHE A 51 3.98 4.88 11.63
N SER A 52 3.58 5.44 12.76
CA SER A 52 2.21 5.91 13.00
C SER A 52 1.96 7.32 12.46
N MET A 53 3.02 8.05 12.12
CA MET A 53 2.89 9.41 11.58
C MET A 53 2.67 9.37 10.07
N PRO A 54 1.58 9.96 9.53
CA PRO A 54 1.34 10.06 8.08
C PRO A 54 2.49 10.73 7.34
N TRP A 55 3.13 11.73 7.97
CA TRP A 55 4.28 12.42 7.41
C TRP A 55 5.45 11.48 7.10
N PHE A 56 5.75 10.53 8.00
CA PHE A 56 6.83 9.56 7.79
C PHE A 56 6.50 8.61 6.63
N GLY A 57 5.25 8.14 6.57
CA GLY A 57 4.77 7.32 5.45
C GLY A 57 4.87 8.05 4.11
N TRP A 58 4.49 9.34 4.10
CA TRP A 58 4.60 10.18 2.90
C TRP A 58 6.06 10.34 2.45
N GLN A 59 7.01 10.57 3.36
CA GLN A 59 8.44 10.68 3.02
C GLN A 59 9.02 9.40 2.38
N LEU A 60 8.48 8.23 2.73
CA LEU A 60 8.89 6.97 2.12
C LEU A 60 8.30 6.77 0.72
N ILE A 61 7.10 7.27 0.47
CA ILE A 61 6.35 7.07 -0.77
C ILE A 61 6.67 8.17 -1.79
N ALA A 62 6.86 9.43 -1.37
CA ALA A 62 7.09 10.57 -2.24
C ALA A 62 8.19 10.33 -3.31
N PRO A 63 9.38 9.79 -3.00
CA PRO A 63 10.41 9.54 -4.01
C PRO A 63 10.01 8.50 -5.08
N LEU A 64 9.04 7.63 -4.75
CA LEU A 64 8.52 6.64 -5.69
C LEU A 64 7.43 7.25 -6.58
N GLU A 65 6.60 8.12 -6.04
CA GLU A 65 5.55 8.84 -6.77
C GLU A 65 6.14 9.88 -7.73
N GLU A 66 7.16 10.63 -7.30
CA GLU A 66 7.85 11.62 -8.13
C GLU A 66 8.59 11.02 -9.33
N ARG A 67 8.88 9.72 -9.30
CA ARG A 67 9.51 9.03 -10.43
C ARG A 67 8.62 8.99 -11.68
N TYR A 68 7.31 9.08 -11.50
CA TYR A 68 6.32 9.05 -12.58
C TYR A 68 5.42 10.28 -12.48
N PRO A 69 5.84 11.42 -13.04
CA PRO A 69 5.07 12.65 -12.96
C PRO A 69 3.72 12.51 -13.68
N VAL A 70 2.75 13.29 -13.20
CA VAL A 70 1.43 13.35 -13.81
C VAL A 70 1.58 13.84 -15.27
N LEU A 71 0.97 13.11 -16.22
CA LEU A 71 1.00 13.47 -17.62
C LEU A 71 0.19 14.75 -17.86
N SER A 72 0.75 15.68 -18.60
CA SER A 72 0.02 16.87 -19.07
C SER A 72 -1.08 16.49 -20.07
N GLU A 73 -2.09 17.33 -20.24
CA GLU A 73 -3.15 17.08 -21.23
C GLU A 73 -2.60 16.93 -22.66
N ALA A 74 -1.59 17.69 -23.02
CA ALA A 74 -0.93 17.57 -24.31
C ALA A 74 -0.25 16.20 -24.46
N ALA A 75 0.48 15.76 -23.46
CA ALA A 75 1.11 14.44 -23.45
C ALA A 75 0.10 13.29 -23.49
N LEU A 76 -1.09 13.47 -22.88
CA LEU A 76 -2.16 12.46 -22.94
C LEU A 76 -2.76 12.30 -24.35
N ARG A 77 -2.79 13.38 -25.15
CA ARG A 77 -3.31 13.33 -26.54
C ARG A 77 -2.33 12.68 -27.52
N ASP A 78 -1.03 12.87 -27.27
CA ASP A 78 0.06 12.37 -28.11
C ASP A 78 0.68 11.07 -27.60
N LEU A 79 -0.04 10.34 -26.72
CA LEU A 79 0.43 9.07 -26.18
C LEU A 79 0.63 8.02 -27.29
N ASP A 80 1.87 7.60 -27.46
CA ASP A 80 2.25 6.48 -28.33
C ASP A 80 2.11 5.15 -27.57
N VAL A 81 0.87 4.75 -27.31
CA VAL A 81 0.50 3.51 -26.62
C VAL A 81 -0.68 2.86 -27.31
N ASP A 82 -0.81 1.54 -27.19
CA ASP A 82 -1.90 0.79 -27.82
C ASP A 82 -3.17 0.76 -26.95
N ALA A 83 -3.01 0.78 -25.64
CA ALA A 83 -4.13 0.69 -24.69
C ALA A 83 -3.79 1.33 -23.34
N VAL A 84 -4.84 1.71 -22.59
CA VAL A 84 -4.78 2.14 -21.20
C VAL A 84 -5.14 0.96 -20.30
N VAL A 85 -4.21 0.50 -19.47
CA VAL A 85 -4.43 -0.62 -18.57
C VAL A 85 -4.68 -0.09 -17.15
N ILE A 86 -5.85 -0.40 -16.59
CA ILE A 86 -6.21 -0.02 -15.22
C ILE A 86 -6.07 -1.23 -14.31
N LEU A 87 -5.13 -1.15 -13.36
CA LEU A 87 -4.89 -2.21 -12.39
C LEU A 87 -5.90 -2.16 -11.26
N GLY A 88 -6.63 -3.25 -11.04
CA GLY A 88 -7.51 -3.39 -9.89
C GLY A 88 -6.73 -3.41 -8.56
N ALA A 89 -7.38 -2.98 -7.48
CA ALA A 89 -6.81 -2.95 -6.12
C ALA A 89 -7.72 -3.68 -5.11
N GLY A 90 -8.52 -4.62 -5.60
CA GLY A 90 -9.41 -5.44 -4.79
C GLY A 90 -10.89 -5.07 -4.93
N ARG A 91 -11.72 -5.88 -4.28
CA ARG A 91 -13.17 -5.79 -4.28
C ARG A 91 -13.75 -5.95 -2.87
N TYR A 92 -14.96 -5.46 -2.67
CA TYR A 92 -15.82 -5.82 -1.56
C TYR A 92 -16.67 -7.03 -1.98
N ARG A 93 -16.62 -8.10 -1.21
CA ARG A 93 -17.41 -9.30 -1.47
C ARG A 93 -18.78 -9.14 -0.83
N LEU A 94 -19.82 -9.56 -1.58
CA LEU A 94 -21.18 -9.61 -1.08
C LEU A 94 -21.66 -8.29 -0.46
N ALA A 95 -21.47 -7.17 -1.16
CA ALA A 95 -21.86 -5.85 -0.68
C ALA A 95 -23.39 -5.79 -0.49
N PRO A 96 -23.89 -5.60 0.74
CA PRO A 96 -25.33 -5.64 1.01
C PRO A 96 -26.11 -4.54 0.29
N GLU A 97 -25.50 -3.37 0.14
CA GLU A 97 -26.03 -2.19 -0.54
C GLU A 97 -26.23 -2.39 -2.05
N PHE A 98 -25.57 -3.40 -2.63
CA PHE A 98 -25.71 -3.82 -4.03
C PHE A 98 -26.41 -5.19 -4.17
N GLY A 99 -27.27 -5.53 -3.20
CA GLY A 99 -28.04 -6.79 -3.23
C GLY A 99 -27.17 -8.04 -3.10
N GLY A 100 -26.00 -7.93 -2.46
CA GLY A 100 -25.06 -9.04 -2.30
C GLY A 100 -24.13 -9.26 -3.49
N ALA A 101 -24.14 -8.40 -4.50
CA ALA A 101 -23.15 -8.40 -5.56
C ALA A 101 -21.79 -7.89 -5.05
N ASP A 102 -20.72 -8.25 -5.73
CA ASP A 102 -19.41 -7.70 -5.43
C ASP A 102 -19.28 -6.26 -5.94
N ASP A 103 -18.64 -5.41 -5.15
CA ASP A 103 -18.35 -4.03 -5.52
C ASP A 103 -16.84 -3.75 -5.52
N VAL A 104 -16.43 -2.70 -6.20
CA VAL A 104 -15.02 -2.31 -6.28
C VAL A 104 -14.59 -1.57 -5.02
N ARG A 105 -13.37 -1.83 -4.55
CA ARG A 105 -12.79 -1.03 -3.46
C ARG A 105 -12.50 0.40 -3.90
N LEU A 106 -12.47 1.32 -2.93
CA LEU A 106 -12.22 2.74 -3.15
C LEU A 106 -10.96 3.00 -4.00
N GLN A 107 -9.87 2.28 -3.72
CA GLN A 107 -8.63 2.40 -4.50
C GLN A 107 -8.80 1.97 -5.97
N THR A 108 -9.65 0.97 -6.24
CA THR A 108 -10.00 0.56 -7.60
C THR A 108 -10.84 1.65 -8.28
N LEU A 109 -11.81 2.22 -7.54
CA LEU A 109 -12.68 3.29 -8.04
C LEU A 109 -11.88 4.54 -8.43
N ASP A 110 -10.92 4.96 -7.60
CA ASP A 110 -10.05 6.10 -7.90
C ASP A 110 -9.23 5.85 -9.18
N ARG A 111 -8.67 4.64 -9.33
CA ARG A 111 -7.94 4.25 -10.55
C ARG A 111 -8.84 4.20 -11.78
N LEU A 112 -10.06 3.69 -11.64
CA LEU A 112 -11.05 3.68 -12.73
C LEU A 112 -11.43 5.09 -13.16
N ARG A 113 -11.63 6.00 -12.20
CA ARG A 113 -11.95 7.41 -12.47
C ARG A 113 -10.83 8.10 -13.25
N TYR A 114 -9.58 7.94 -12.81
CA TYR A 114 -8.44 8.53 -13.52
C TYR A 114 -8.20 7.84 -14.87
N GLY A 115 -8.28 6.51 -14.92
CA GLY A 115 -8.15 5.76 -16.17
C GLY A 115 -9.20 6.13 -17.22
N ALA A 116 -10.43 6.37 -16.80
CA ALA A 116 -11.49 6.86 -17.68
C ALA A 116 -11.22 8.29 -18.20
N TYR A 117 -10.59 9.14 -17.38
CA TYR A 117 -10.13 10.46 -17.82
C TYR A 117 -9.04 10.34 -18.89
N VAL A 118 -7.99 9.53 -18.62
CA VAL A 118 -6.88 9.28 -19.55
C VAL A 118 -7.40 8.70 -20.88
N ALA A 119 -8.28 7.72 -20.83
CA ALA A 119 -8.83 7.08 -22.02
C ALA A 119 -9.63 8.05 -22.90
N ARG A 120 -10.38 8.96 -22.29
CA ARG A 120 -11.11 10.01 -23.02
C ARG A 120 -10.19 10.99 -23.72
N GLN A 121 -9.06 11.34 -23.10
CA GLN A 121 -8.09 12.27 -23.69
C GLN A 121 -7.25 11.60 -24.79
N SER A 122 -6.78 10.38 -24.55
CA SER A 122 -5.94 9.63 -25.49
C SER A 122 -6.72 8.92 -26.61
N ARG A 123 -8.04 8.73 -26.42
CA ARG A 123 -8.91 7.96 -27.34
C ARG A 123 -8.42 6.51 -27.54
N LYS A 124 -7.74 5.95 -26.57
CA LYS A 124 -7.22 4.57 -26.60
C LYS A 124 -8.19 3.61 -25.91
N PRO A 125 -8.21 2.34 -26.31
CA PRO A 125 -9.01 1.31 -25.65
C PRO A 125 -8.56 1.12 -24.18
N VAL A 126 -9.51 0.73 -23.33
CA VAL A 126 -9.27 0.50 -21.90
C VAL A 126 -9.34 -0.98 -21.60
N LEU A 127 -8.34 -1.48 -20.90
CA LEU A 127 -8.34 -2.80 -20.29
C LEU A 127 -8.34 -2.64 -18.76
N VAL A 128 -9.33 -3.22 -18.10
CA VAL A 128 -9.37 -3.24 -16.63
C VAL A 128 -8.94 -4.62 -16.15
N THR A 129 -7.90 -4.68 -15.31
CA THR A 129 -7.49 -5.93 -14.67
C THR A 129 -8.14 -6.03 -13.30
N GLY A 130 -8.54 -7.22 -12.95
CA GLY A 130 -9.16 -7.53 -11.67
C GLY A 130 -9.83 -8.87 -11.76
N GLY A 131 -10.24 -9.41 -10.69
CA GLY A 131 -10.91 -10.69 -10.68
C GLY A 131 -10.89 -11.34 -9.31
N THR A 132 -11.41 -12.55 -9.29
CA THR A 132 -11.36 -13.46 -8.16
C THR A 132 -10.08 -14.29 -8.30
N PRO A 133 -9.09 -14.17 -7.39
CA PRO A 133 -7.95 -15.08 -7.40
C PRO A 133 -8.35 -16.53 -7.07
N GLU A 134 -9.57 -16.71 -6.63
CA GLU A 134 -10.23 -18.02 -6.38
C GLU A 134 -11.28 -18.17 -7.48
N GLY A 135 -10.86 -18.46 -8.69
CA GLY A 135 -11.73 -18.67 -9.85
C GLY A 135 -12.68 -19.83 -9.70
#